data_2225814131b2ad481bdf84f02f3db2c9
#
_entry.id   2225814131b2ad481bdf84f02f3db2c9
#
_cell.length_a   1.000
_cell.length_b   1.000
_cell.length_c   1.000
_cell.angle_alpha   90.00
_cell.angle_beta   90.00
_cell.angle_gamma   90.00
#
_symmetry.space_group_name_H-M   'P 1'
#
loop_
_entity.id
_entity.type
_entity.pdbx_description
1 polymer ?
#
loop_
_entity_poly.entity_id
_entity_poly.type
_entity_poly.pdbx_seq_one_letter_code
_entity_poly.pdbx_strand_id
1 'polypeptide(L)'
;MREPPKVLVVDDEESVVVTIKAILQLDGYNIATTTSGVQARAMVRDVEYDLVLTDLHLDDGDGLDVLRAVHERYPETITIMLTGYASLESAIQGLRAGAYDYLVKPSEVEELRATVARGLERRRLGQELRLRVAELERANREIADLNSSLQRRIDEATAELKERHDQLKELDGMKSQFLSIASHELKTPITAMSGFLQVALRRVRRLSEGEAAAPVAEGLRGITEQLEVVYRQTGKLARLVDELLDVSRIQTGRMEFRYSDVDLSELATEVAARMQLTTTTHEISVRRDSQNVVIADRDHLEQVLNNLVTNAIKYSPTGGPITIDVRPDGSGVRLSVTDQGIGIPEKELEAIFGLFYRSPDRAARDAASMGLGLYISKEIVVRHGGRIWAESGGTKGSVLNVVIPRMPIGATKPDVALPSATRR
;
A
#
# COMPACT_ATOMS: atom_id res chain seq x y z
N MET A 1 -33.11 17.69 44.22
CA MET A 1 -34.12 16.98 45.05
C MET A 1 -35.13 16.40 44.06
N ARG A 2 -35.47 15.11 44.15
CA ARG A 2 -36.55 14.53 43.33
C ARG A 2 -37.88 15.09 43.83
N GLU A 3 -38.80 15.39 42.90
CA GLU A 3 -40.18 15.75 43.25
C GLU A 3 -40.81 14.59 44.05
N PRO A 4 -41.62 14.92 45.06
CA PRO A 4 -42.31 13.89 45.84
C PRO A 4 -43.28 13.11 44.91
N PRO A 5 -43.38 11.75 45.10
CA PRO A 5 -44.27 10.94 44.30
C PRO A 5 -45.71 11.45 44.35
N LYS A 6 -46.35 11.49 43.18
CA LYS A 6 -47.76 11.94 43.03
C LYS A 6 -48.68 10.75 43.18
N VAL A 7 -49.55 10.78 44.20
CA VAL A 7 -50.52 9.73 44.47
C VAL A 7 -51.94 10.28 44.33
N LEU A 8 -52.77 9.58 43.57
CA LEU A 8 -54.21 9.86 43.50
C LEU A 8 -54.98 8.89 44.39
N VAL A 9 -55.89 9.42 45.21
CA VAL A 9 -56.80 8.63 46.07
C VAL A 9 -58.21 8.87 45.59
N VAL A 10 -58.92 7.78 45.25
CA VAL A 10 -60.29 7.78 44.74
C VAL A 10 -61.15 6.88 45.62
N ASP A 11 -62.14 7.45 46.29
CA ASP A 11 -63.06 6.73 47.19
C ASP A 11 -64.30 7.58 47.38
N ASP A 12 -65.49 7.02 47.24
CA ASP A 12 -66.79 7.76 47.39
C ASP A 12 -67.04 8.21 48.86
N GLU A 13 -66.39 7.59 49.83
CA GLU A 13 -66.44 8.01 51.20
C GLU A 13 -65.42 9.12 51.54
N GLU A 14 -65.85 10.36 51.73
CA GLU A 14 -65.00 11.52 52.02
C GLU A 14 -64.11 11.28 53.23
N SER A 15 -64.64 10.58 54.25
CA SER A 15 -63.92 10.20 55.50
C SER A 15 -62.69 9.31 55.25
N VAL A 16 -62.80 8.40 54.27
CA VAL A 16 -61.71 7.49 53.83
C VAL A 16 -60.64 8.27 53.03
N VAL A 17 -61.09 9.11 52.11
CA VAL A 17 -60.21 9.99 51.34
C VAL A 17 -59.36 10.89 52.24
N VAL A 18 -59.99 11.56 53.19
CA VAL A 18 -59.30 12.46 54.11
C VAL A 18 -58.32 11.69 55.03
N THR A 19 -58.67 10.52 55.45
CA THR A 19 -57.81 9.66 56.31
C THR A 19 -56.60 9.18 55.55
N ILE A 20 -56.78 8.61 54.33
CA ILE A 20 -55.67 8.11 53.53
C ILE A 20 -54.77 9.27 53.16
N LYS A 21 -55.33 10.41 52.75
CA LYS A 21 -54.55 11.62 52.42
C LYS A 21 -53.67 12.04 53.61
N ALA A 22 -54.23 12.12 54.81
CA ALA A 22 -53.47 12.53 55.99
C ALA A 22 -52.33 11.58 56.31
N ILE A 23 -52.55 10.27 56.20
CA ILE A 23 -51.51 9.23 56.41
C ILE A 23 -50.40 9.38 55.41
N LEU A 24 -50.69 9.41 54.12
CA LEU A 24 -49.68 9.41 53.06
C LEU A 24 -48.96 10.76 52.91
N GLN A 25 -49.60 11.88 53.27
CA GLN A 25 -48.93 13.18 53.34
C GLN A 25 -47.83 13.22 54.41
N LEU A 26 -48.01 12.55 55.54
CA LEU A 26 -46.95 12.40 56.57
C LEU A 26 -45.73 11.65 56.05
N ASP A 27 -45.88 10.77 55.05
CA ASP A 27 -44.79 10.06 54.39
C ASP A 27 -44.12 10.89 53.26
N GLY A 28 -44.58 12.12 53.07
CA GLY A 28 -43.97 13.06 52.11
C GLY A 28 -44.45 12.89 50.68
N TYR A 29 -45.57 12.21 50.43
CA TYR A 29 -46.13 12.06 49.08
C TYR A 29 -47.04 13.28 48.73
N ASN A 30 -47.08 13.60 47.44
CA ASN A 30 -47.99 14.62 46.90
C ASN A 30 -49.33 13.98 46.55
N ILE A 31 -50.37 14.25 47.37
CA ILE A 31 -51.65 13.55 47.30
C ILE A 31 -52.71 14.41 46.65
N ALA A 32 -53.22 13.93 45.51
CA ALA A 32 -54.48 14.40 44.94
C ALA A 32 -55.62 13.48 45.34
N THR A 33 -56.82 14.02 45.51
CA THR A 33 -57.98 13.23 46.01
C THR A 33 -59.23 13.57 45.21
N THR A 34 -60.11 12.59 45.04
CA THR A 34 -61.46 12.78 44.51
C THR A 34 -62.40 11.71 45.06
N THR A 35 -63.70 12.06 45.16
CA THR A 35 -64.77 11.12 45.54
C THR A 35 -65.57 10.59 44.36
N SER A 36 -65.12 10.89 43.13
CA SER A 36 -65.84 10.57 41.89
C SER A 36 -64.92 9.77 40.95
N GLY A 37 -65.35 8.61 40.46
CA GLY A 37 -64.68 7.80 39.43
C GLY A 37 -64.63 8.53 38.10
N VAL A 38 -65.67 9.31 37.73
CA VAL A 38 -65.67 10.12 36.53
C VAL A 38 -64.59 11.21 36.58
N GLN A 39 -64.47 11.89 37.72
CA GLN A 39 -63.45 12.91 37.94
C GLN A 39 -62.05 12.30 37.99
N ALA A 40 -61.88 11.14 38.64
CA ALA A 40 -60.61 10.42 38.65
C ALA A 40 -60.09 10.13 37.24
N ARG A 41 -60.94 9.62 36.36
CA ARG A 41 -60.59 9.37 34.93
C ARG A 41 -60.21 10.67 34.18
N ALA A 42 -60.87 11.79 34.47
CA ALA A 42 -60.47 13.08 33.91
C ALA A 42 -59.08 13.51 34.44
N MET A 43 -58.86 13.43 35.74
CA MET A 43 -57.55 13.77 36.39
C MET A 43 -56.40 12.95 35.83
N VAL A 44 -56.60 11.64 35.60
CA VAL A 44 -55.59 10.74 35.01
C VAL A 44 -55.31 11.07 33.56
N ARG A 45 -56.23 11.66 32.78
CA ARG A 45 -55.95 12.12 31.40
C ARG A 45 -54.99 13.29 31.36
N ASP A 46 -55.08 14.18 32.34
CA ASP A 46 -54.35 15.44 32.37
C ASP A 46 -53.02 15.35 33.12
N VAL A 47 -52.94 14.47 34.11
CA VAL A 47 -51.78 14.34 35.04
C VAL A 47 -51.37 12.89 35.15
N GLU A 48 -50.05 12.62 34.98
CA GLU A 48 -49.45 11.32 35.34
C GLU A 48 -49.25 11.24 36.85
N TYR A 49 -49.78 10.18 37.43
CA TYR A 49 -49.55 9.83 38.83
C TYR A 49 -48.60 8.67 38.94
N ASP A 50 -47.82 8.65 40.03
CA ASP A 50 -46.90 7.53 40.30
C ASP A 50 -47.66 6.34 40.85
N LEU A 51 -48.75 6.58 41.60
CA LEU A 51 -49.61 5.57 42.15
C LEU A 51 -51.06 6.08 42.22
N VAL A 52 -52.03 5.22 41.96
CA VAL A 52 -53.46 5.44 42.15
C VAL A 52 -54.01 4.43 43.15
N LEU A 53 -54.65 4.91 44.18
CA LEU A 53 -55.50 4.13 45.10
C LEU A 53 -56.94 4.38 44.72
N THR A 54 -57.69 3.34 44.35
CA THR A 54 -59.10 3.50 43.98
C THR A 54 -59.99 2.48 44.66
N ASP A 55 -61.11 2.92 45.18
CA ASP A 55 -62.13 1.96 45.59
C ASP A 55 -62.62 1.18 44.38
N LEU A 56 -62.94 -0.09 44.64
CA LEU A 56 -63.56 -0.96 43.64
C LEU A 56 -64.99 -0.50 43.28
N HIS A 57 -65.77 -0.08 44.28
CA HIS A 57 -67.15 0.36 44.13
C HIS A 57 -67.27 1.87 44.39
N LEU A 58 -67.56 2.62 43.38
CA LEU A 58 -67.77 4.07 43.46
C LEU A 58 -69.23 4.41 43.13
N ASP A 59 -69.80 5.43 43.77
CA ASP A 59 -71.19 5.81 43.57
C ASP A 59 -71.52 6.15 42.10
N ASP A 60 -70.55 6.63 41.33
CA ASP A 60 -70.68 7.08 39.94
C ASP A 60 -69.96 6.18 38.93
N GLY A 61 -69.56 4.93 39.33
CA GLY A 61 -68.89 3.98 38.43
C GLY A 61 -68.13 2.85 39.16
N ASP A 62 -67.30 2.15 38.39
CA ASP A 62 -66.47 1.04 38.86
C ASP A 62 -65.00 1.48 38.90
N GLY A 63 -64.30 1.21 40.00
CA GLY A 63 -62.83 1.43 40.14
C GLY A 63 -62.00 0.71 39.11
N LEU A 64 -62.54 -0.37 38.54
CA LEU A 64 -61.91 -1.04 37.40
C LEU A 64 -61.88 -0.14 36.12
N ASP A 65 -62.81 0.79 35.97
CA ASP A 65 -62.78 1.74 34.87
C ASP A 65 -61.69 2.79 35.09
N VAL A 66 -61.45 3.18 36.35
CA VAL A 66 -60.31 4.05 36.67
C VAL A 66 -59.00 3.34 36.39
N LEU A 67 -58.88 2.09 36.83
CA LEU A 67 -57.69 1.25 36.59
C LEU A 67 -57.41 1.10 35.09
N ARG A 68 -58.46 0.83 34.26
CA ARG A 68 -58.30 0.74 32.80
C ARG A 68 -57.85 2.03 32.20
N ALA A 69 -58.42 3.15 32.59
CA ALA A 69 -58.04 4.49 32.08
C ALA A 69 -56.60 4.84 32.47
N VAL A 70 -56.15 4.46 33.66
CA VAL A 70 -54.73 4.59 34.08
C VAL A 70 -53.82 3.74 33.20
N HIS A 71 -54.16 2.47 33.03
CA HIS A 71 -53.31 1.51 32.29
C HIS A 71 -53.18 1.80 30.82
N GLU A 72 -54.29 2.25 30.19
CA GLU A 72 -54.27 2.69 28.77
C GLU A 72 -53.39 3.91 28.51
N ARG A 73 -53.34 4.85 29.45
CA ARG A 73 -52.61 6.09 29.29
C ARG A 73 -51.20 6.07 29.84
N TYR A 74 -51.06 5.48 31.01
CA TYR A 74 -49.81 5.38 31.80
C TYR A 74 -49.62 3.96 32.33
N PRO A 75 -49.19 3.02 31.49
CA PRO A 75 -49.04 1.59 31.89
C PRO A 75 -48.14 1.33 33.10
N GLU A 76 -47.28 2.32 33.39
CA GLU A 76 -46.31 2.24 34.49
C GLU A 76 -46.86 2.75 35.84
N THR A 77 -47.99 3.40 35.83
CA THR A 77 -48.63 3.89 37.03
C THR A 77 -49.09 2.68 37.89
N ILE A 78 -48.69 2.64 39.13
CA ILE A 78 -49.09 1.59 40.04
C ILE A 78 -50.54 1.87 40.48
N THR A 79 -51.41 0.88 40.28
CA THR A 79 -52.79 0.98 40.76
C THR A 79 -53.08 -0.04 41.86
N ILE A 80 -53.55 0.41 43.01
CA ILE A 80 -53.91 -0.42 44.16
C ILE A 80 -55.45 -0.24 44.36
N MET A 81 -56.14 -1.38 44.47
CA MET A 81 -57.56 -1.40 44.68
C MET A 81 -57.88 -1.40 46.16
N LEU A 82 -58.84 -0.56 46.55
CA LEU A 82 -59.44 -0.57 47.90
C LEU A 82 -60.77 -1.35 47.83
N THR A 83 -61.08 -2.19 48.82
CA THR A 83 -62.33 -2.96 48.81
C THR A 83 -62.90 -3.09 50.20
N GLY A 84 -64.19 -2.81 50.42
CA GLY A 84 -64.90 -2.97 51.70
C GLY A 84 -65.37 -4.38 51.94
N TYR A 85 -65.40 -5.23 50.94
CA TYR A 85 -65.77 -6.65 51.03
C TYR A 85 -64.68 -7.54 50.53
N ALA A 86 -64.07 -8.29 51.46
CA ALA A 86 -63.05 -9.26 51.12
C ALA A 86 -63.70 -10.49 50.42
N SER A 87 -64.34 -10.33 49.27
CA SER A 87 -64.62 -11.49 48.43
C SER A 87 -63.36 -11.80 47.59
N LEU A 88 -62.98 -13.07 47.64
CA LEU A 88 -61.85 -13.58 46.85
C LEU A 88 -62.05 -13.24 45.35
N GLU A 89 -63.27 -13.16 44.87
CA GLU A 89 -63.67 -12.84 43.52
C GLU A 89 -63.31 -11.38 43.10
N SER A 90 -63.58 -10.40 43.97
CA SER A 90 -63.28 -8.97 43.72
C SER A 90 -61.78 -8.70 43.67
N ALA A 91 -61.02 -9.32 44.58
CA ALA A 91 -59.53 -9.25 44.58
C ALA A 91 -58.92 -9.87 43.33
N ILE A 92 -59.41 -11.03 42.89
CA ILE A 92 -58.96 -11.72 41.67
C ILE A 92 -59.31 -10.89 40.46
N GLN A 93 -60.46 -10.23 40.39
CA GLN A 93 -60.89 -9.39 39.28
C GLN A 93 -59.98 -8.17 39.10
N GLY A 94 -59.66 -7.45 40.19
CA GLY A 94 -58.73 -6.32 40.20
C GLY A 94 -57.31 -6.71 39.73
N LEU A 95 -56.77 -7.79 40.25
CA LEU A 95 -55.43 -8.30 39.86
C LEU A 95 -55.41 -8.76 38.38
N ARG A 96 -56.47 -9.42 37.89
CA ARG A 96 -56.61 -9.80 36.46
C ARG A 96 -56.73 -8.61 35.54
N ALA A 97 -57.33 -7.49 36.03
CA ALA A 97 -57.42 -6.25 35.29
C ALA A 97 -56.10 -5.44 35.30
N GLY A 98 -55.07 -5.87 36.01
CA GLY A 98 -53.75 -5.24 36.03
C GLY A 98 -53.46 -4.41 37.28
N ALA A 99 -54.26 -4.49 38.33
CA ALA A 99 -53.92 -3.87 39.61
C ALA A 99 -52.63 -4.49 40.20
N TYR A 100 -51.79 -3.66 40.78
CA TYR A 100 -50.56 -4.08 41.42
C TYR A 100 -50.83 -4.88 42.71
N ASP A 101 -51.80 -4.40 43.52
CA ASP A 101 -52.17 -5.00 44.77
C ASP A 101 -53.62 -4.57 45.14
N TYR A 102 -54.15 -5.12 46.26
CA TYR A 102 -55.41 -4.68 46.80
C TYR A 102 -55.33 -4.52 48.35
N LEU A 103 -56.15 -3.69 48.93
CA LEU A 103 -56.25 -3.45 50.37
C LEU A 103 -57.72 -3.57 50.84
N VAL A 104 -57.92 -4.26 51.89
CA VAL A 104 -59.26 -4.45 52.46
C VAL A 104 -59.57 -3.34 53.49
N LYS A 105 -60.73 -2.69 53.30
CA LYS A 105 -61.21 -1.65 54.24
C LYS A 105 -61.90 -2.30 55.47
N PRO A 106 -61.66 -1.80 56.69
CA PRO A 106 -60.63 -0.85 57.07
C PRO A 106 -59.28 -1.50 57.12
N SER A 107 -58.28 -0.96 56.38
CA SER A 107 -56.89 -1.43 56.36
C SER A 107 -56.15 -0.84 57.57
N GLU A 108 -55.23 -1.63 58.12
CA GLU A 108 -54.29 -1.11 59.12
C GLU A 108 -53.37 -0.04 58.46
N VAL A 109 -53.03 1.01 59.23
CA VAL A 109 -52.23 2.12 58.74
C VAL A 109 -50.87 1.61 58.23
N GLU A 110 -50.27 0.68 58.90
CA GLU A 110 -48.98 0.06 58.54
C GLU A 110 -49.07 -0.72 57.19
N GLU A 111 -50.20 -1.42 56.97
CA GLU A 111 -50.44 -2.19 55.75
C GLU A 111 -50.59 -1.25 54.49
N LEU A 112 -51.40 -0.18 54.66
CA LEU A 112 -51.54 0.84 53.67
C LEU A 112 -50.20 1.46 53.28
N ARG A 113 -49.41 1.91 54.27
CA ARG A 113 -48.07 2.49 54.06
C ARG A 113 -47.11 1.53 53.37
N ALA A 114 -47.03 0.29 53.80
CA ALA A 114 -46.17 -0.73 53.25
C ALA A 114 -46.52 -1.05 51.81
N THR A 115 -47.80 -1.16 51.46
CA THR A 115 -48.26 -1.48 50.11
C THR A 115 -48.02 -0.33 49.13
N VAL A 116 -48.30 0.91 49.55
CA VAL A 116 -47.97 2.12 48.76
C VAL A 116 -46.45 2.23 48.54
N ALA A 117 -45.64 2.06 49.60
CA ALA A 117 -44.19 2.14 49.48
C ALA A 117 -43.61 1.07 48.53
N ARG A 118 -44.09 -0.19 48.62
CA ARG A 118 -43.68 -1.28 47.71
C ARG A 118 -44.06 -0.96 46.26
N GLY A 119 -45.26 -0.43 45.99
CA GLY A 119 -45.72 -0.04 44.65
C GLY A 119 -44.85 1.05 44.06
N LEU A 120 -44.61 2.12 44.80
CA LEU A 120 -43.75 3.23 44.36
C LEU A 120 -42.30 2.79 44.11
N GLU A 121 -41.75 1.94 44.99
CA GLU A 121 -40.40 1.41 44.80
C GLU A 121 -40.31 0.53 43.55
N ARG A 122 -41.32 -0.33 43.27
CA ARG A 122 -41.39 -1.10 42.02
C ARG A 122 -41.35 -0.20 40.77
N ARG A 123 -42.16 0.88 40.77
CA ARG A 123 -42.17 1.87 39.67
C ARG A 123 -40.80 2.50 39.51
N ARG A 124 -40.19 2.95 40.61
CA ARG A 124 -38.85 3.56 40.62
C ARG A 124 -37.81 2.63 40.03
N LEU A 125 -37.73 1.38 40.44
CA LEU A 125 -36.79 0.39 39.94
C LEU A 125 -37.03 0.08 38.47
N GLY A 126 -38.29 0.02 38.01
CA GLY A 126 -38.66 -0.17 36.62
C GLY A 126 -38.17 0.97 35.73
N GLN A 127 -38.32 2.22 36.17
CA GLN A 127 -37.80 3.39 35.45
C GLN A 127 -36.27 3.40 35.39
N GLU A 128 -35.60 3.11 36.50
CA GLU A 128 -34.13 3.05 36.58
C GLU A 128 -33.56 1.96 35.65
N LEU A 129 -34.18 0.77 35.67
CA LEU A 129 -33.77 -0.33 34.79
C LEU A 129 -33.87 0.07 33.28
N ARG A 130 -34.96 0.70 32.89
CA ARG A 130 -35.13 1.15 31.48
C ARG A 130 -34.06 2.15 31.07
N LEU A 131 -33.75 3.12 31.94
CA LEU A 131 -32.68 4.09 31.66
C LEU A 131 -31.33 3.39 31.47
N ARG A 132 -31.02 2.43 32.35
CA ARG A 132 -29.78 1.64 32.23
C ARG A 132 -29.71 0.79 30.98
N VAL A 133 -30.83 0.16 30.61
CA VAL A 133 -30.90 -0.61 29.36
C VAL A 133 -30.65 0.29 28.13
N ALA A 134 -31.29 1.45 28.09
CA ALA A 134 -31.11 2.41 26.99
C ALA A 134 -29.66 2.93 26.91
N GLU A 135 -29.02 3.20 28.08
CA GLU A 135 -27.59 3.58 28.13
C GLU A 135 -26.68 2.47 27.58
N LEU A 136 -26.91 1.23 28.00
CA LEU A 136 -26.15 0.05 27.56
C LEU A 136 -26.31 -0.20 26.06
N GLU A 137 -27.54 -0.09 25.55
CA GLU A 137 -27.78 -0.25 24.10
C GLU A 137 -27.09 0.82 23.25
N ARG A 138 -27.01 2.06 23.78
CA ARG A 138 -26.26 3.14 23.12
C ARG A 138 -24.78 2.85 23.12
N ALA A 139 -24.21 2.49 24.28
CA ALA A 139 -22.79 2.15 24.39
C ALA A 139 -22.40 0.95 23.52
N ASN A 140 -23.24 -0.08 23.46
CA ASN A 140 -23.00 -1.24 22.60
C ASN A 140 -22.99 -0.88 21.10
N ARG A 141 -23.88 0.01 20.66
CA ARG A 141 -23.87 0.50 19.26
C ARG A 141 -22.58 1.26 18.96
N GLU A 142 -22.17 2.17 19.84
CA GLU A 142 -20.93 2.92 19.67
C GLU A 142 -19.68 2.01 19.61
N ILE A 143 -19.62 0.99 20.47
CA ILE A 143 -18.56 -0.02 20.44
C ILE A 143 -18.57 -0.81 19.12
N ALA A 144 -19.74 -1.20 18.62
CA ALA A 144 -19.85 -1.92 17.35
C ALA A 144 -19.35 -1.08 16.16
N ASP A 145 -19.72 0.20 16.11
CA ASP A 145 -19.27 1.14 15.07
C ASP A 145 -17.76 1.37 15.14
N LEU A 146 -17.23 1.55 16.35
CA LEU A 146 -15.79 1.73 16.55
C LEU A 146 -15.00 0.46 16.14
N ASN A 147 -15.48 -0.72 16.52
CA ASN A 147 -14.86 -2.00 16.14
C ASN A 147 -14.85 -2.20 14.63
N SER A 148 -15.95 -1.87 13.93
CA SER A 148 -16.02 -1.97 12.49
C SER A 148 -15.04 -1.01 11.78
N SER A 149 -14.91 0.21 12.31
CA SER A 149 -13.94 1.21 11.83
C SER A 149 -12.50 0.77 12.06
N LEU A 150 -12.21 0.24 13.26
CA LEU A 150 -10.89 -0.30 13.61
C LEU A 150 -10.50 -1.48 12.72
N GLN A 151 -11.43 -2.42 12.48
CA GLN A 151 -11.16 -3.57 11.62
C GLN A 151 -10.79 -3.12 10.20
N ARG A 152 -11.53 -2.17 9.63
CA ARG A 152 -11.20 -1.62 8.30
C ARG A 152 -9.80 -1.01 8.24
N ARG A 153 -9.42 -0.21 9.25
CA ARG A 153 -8.07 0.38 9.32
C ARG A 153 -6.97 -0.66 9.47
N ILE A 154 -7.23 -1.75 10.21
CA ILE A 154 -6.29 -2.87 10.34
C ILE A 154 -6.12 -3.57 8.99
N ASP A 155 -7.21 -3.83 8.27
CA ASP A 155 -7.17 -4.52 6.98
C ASP A 155 -6.41 -3.66 5.93
N GLU A 156 -6.68 -2.34 5.88
CA GLU A 156 -5.96 -1.40 5.00
C GLU A 156 -4.45 -1.34 5.33
N ALA A 157 -4.09 -1.18 6.60
CA ALA A 157 -2.69 -1.13 7.02
C ALA A 157 -1.94 -2.46 6.77
N THR A 158 -2.65 -3.58 6.96
CA THR A 158 -2.08 -4.91 6.71
C THR A 158 -1.83 -5.15 5.22
N ALA A 159 -2.75 -4.71 4.35
CA ALA A 159 -2.59 -4.80 2.91
C ALA A 159 -1.38 -3.95 2.43
N GLU A 160 -1.27 -2.70 2.90
CA GLU A 160 -0.14 -1.81 2.58
C GLU A 160 1.20 -2.39 3.08
N LEU A 161 1.23 -2.91 4.30
CA LEU A 161 2.44 -3.51 4.86
C LEU A 161 2.88 -4.74 4.07
N LYS A 162 1.93 -5.56 3.62
CA LYS A 162 2.21 -6.74 2.79
C LYS A 162 2.81 -6.34 1.45
N GLU A 163 2.23 -5.35 0.77
CA GLU A 163 2.76 -4.84 -0.50
C GLU A 163 4.21 -4.34 -0.35
N ARG A 164 4.47 -3.53 0.68
CA ARG A 164 5.83 -3.04 0.96
C ARG A 164 6.81 -4.17 1.29
N HIS A 165 6.34 -5.19 2.02
CA HIS A 165 7.16 -6.36 2.34
C HIS A 165 7.55 -7.14 1.08
N ASP A 166 6.59 -7.36 0.17
CA ASP A 166 6.83 -8.08 -1.08
C ASP A 166 7.83 -7.31 -1.98
N GLN A 167 7.70 -5.97 -2.08
CA GLN A 167 8.65 -5.10 -2.78
C GLN A 167 10.08 -5.18 -2.18
N LEU A 168 10.19 -5.13 -0.85
CA LEU A 168 11.48 -5.26 -0.16
C LEU A 168 12.12 -6.62 -0.39
N LYS A 169 11.34 -7.69 -0.38
CA LYS A 169 11.81 -9.05 -0.64
C LYS A 169 12.32 -9.22 -2.06
N GLU A 170 11.64 -8.63 -3.05
CA GLU A 170 12.08 -8.62 -4.44
C GLU A 170 13.42 -7.88 -4.58
N LEU A 171 13.56 -6.69 -3.99
CA LEU A 171 14.79 -5.91 -3.97
C LEU A 171 15.95 -6.66 -3.31
N ASP A 172 15.71 -7.34 -2.19
CA ASP A 172 16.73 -8.14 -1.49
C ASP A 172 17.16 -9.36 -2.33
N GLY A 173 16.21 -10.00 -3.01
CA GLY A 173 16.47 -11.05 -3.99
C GLY A 173 17.38 -10.58 -5.13
N MET A 174 17.07 -9.44 -5.74
CA MET A 174 17.89 -8.83 -6.80
C MET A 174 19.28 -8.47 -6.30
N LYS A 175 19.40 -7.90 -5.08
CA LYS A 175 20.70 -7.56 -4.46
C LYS A 175 21.55 -8.81 -4.23
N SER A 176 20.95 -9.88 -3.75
CA SER A 176 21.65 -11.15 -3.48
C SER A 176 22.14 -11.79 -4.78
N GLN A 177 21.32 -11.78 -5.82
CA GLN A 177 21.67 -12.25 -7.16
C GLN A 177 22.81 -11.41 -7.74
N PHE A 178 22.75 -10.07 -7.60
CA PHE A 178 23.81 -9.15 -8.02
C PHE A 178 25.16 -9.52 -7.40
N LEU A 179 25.22 -9.67 -6.07
CA LEU A 179 26.47 -9.98 -5.35
C LEU A 179 27.02 -11.35 -5.77
N SER A 180 26.16 -12.33 -5.99
CA SER A 180 26.55 -13.67 -6.43
C SER A 180 27.18 -13.67 -7.82
N ILE A 181 26.50 -13.05 -8.79
CA ILE A 181 26.97 -12.96 -10.18
C ILE A 181 28.25 -12.13 -10.26
N ALA A 182 28.30 -10.97 -9.61
CA ALA A 182 29.48 -10.10 -9.57
C ALA A 182 30.70 -10.86 -9.02
N SER A 183 30.53 -11.58 -7.91
CA SER A 183 31.60 -12.36 -7.30
C SER A 183 32.14 -13.46 -8.23
N HIS A 184 31.25 -14.15 -8.93
CA HIS A 184 31.62 -15.19 -9.88
C HIS A 184 32.36 -14.62 -11.10
N GLU A 185 31.83 -13.58 -11.71
CA GLU A 185 32.41 -12.96 -12.90
C GLU A 185 33.74 -12.23 -12.65
N LEU A 186 33.95 -11.71 -11.42
CA LEU A 186 35.23 -11.16 -11.00
C LEU A 186 36.27 -12.27 -10.69
N LYS A 187 35.86 -13.37 -10.08
CA LYS A 187 36.78 -14.48 -9.70
C LYS A 187 37.38 -15.17 -10.92
N THR A 188 36.60 -15.33 -12.00
CA THR A 188 37.04 -16.04 -13.21
C THR A 188 38.28 -15.40 -13.88
N PRO A 189 38.28 -14.08 -14.24
CA PRO A 189 39.45 -13.44 -14.83
C PRO A 189 40.65 -13.38 -13.88
N ILE A 190 40.40 -13.16 -12.57
CA ILE A 190 41.49 -13.15 -11.56
C ILE A 190 42.16 -14.49 -11.51
N THR A 191 41.40 -15.58 -11.49
CA THR A 191 41.96 -16.95 -11.49
C THR A 191 42.77 -17.24 -12.74
N ALA A 192 42.23 -16.84 -13.92
CA ALA A 192 42.95 -16.99 -15.20
C ALA A 192 44.23 -16.18 -15.24
N MET A 193 44.20 -14.90 -14.84
CA MET A 193 45.39 -14.04 -14.77
C MET A 193 46.46 -14.65 -13.86
N SER A 194 46.07 -15.11 -12.66
CA SER A 194 47.00 -15.73 -11.71
C SER A 194 47.65 -17.00 -12.28
N GLY A 195 46.86 -17.84 -12.96
CA GLY A 195 47.36 -19.05 -13.61
C GLY A 195 48.37 -18.75 -14.72
N PHE A 196 48.03 -17.85 -15.66
CA PHE A 196 48.94 -17.47 -16.75
C PHE A 196 50.23 -16.79 -16.24
N LEU A 197 50.11 -15.92 -15.24
CA LEU A 197 51.25 -15.26 -14.62
C LEU A 197 52.20 -16.27 -13.95
N GLN A 198 51.65 -17.26 -13.24
CA GLN A 198 52.47 -18.33 -12.63
C GLN A 198 53.22 -19.16 -13.69
N VAL A 199 52.58 -19.46 -14.81
CA VAL A 199 53.23 -20.21 -15.91
C VAL A 199 54.33 -19.35 -16.57
N ALA A 200 54.04 -18.04 -16.81
CA ALA A 200 55.06 -17.12 -17.31
C ALA A 200 56.28 -17.02 -16.38
N LEU A 201 56.05 -16.87 -15.07
CA LEU A 201 57.11 -16.82 -14.06
C LEU A 201 57.96 -18.12 -14.02
N ARG A 202 57.33 -19.30 -14.14
CA ARG A 202 58.03 -20.57 -14.22
C ARG A 202 58.92 -20.66 -15.47
N ARG A 203 58.43 -20.16 -16.63
CA ARG A 203 59.24 -20.13 -17.85
C ARG A 203 60.44 -19.18 -17.75
N VAL A 204 60.24 -18.00 -17.16
CA VAL A 204 61.33 -17.04 -16.89
C VAL A 204 62.41 -17.69 -16.02
N ARG A 205 62.03 -18.37 -14.90
CA ARG A 205 62.98 -19.06 -14.05
C ARG A 205 63.80 -20.14 -14.77
N ARG A 206 63.16 -21.02 -15.57
CA ARG A 206 63.84 -22.04 -16.35
C ARG A 206 64.82 -21.45 -17.36
N LEU A 207 64.47 -20.31 -17.97
CA LEU A 207 65.41 -19.62 -18.87
C LEU A 207 66.57 -19.00 -18.13
N SER A 208 66.38 -18.50 -16.89
CA SER A 208 67.44 -17.90 -16.08
C SER A 208 68.38 -18.93 -15.43
N GLU A 209 67.87 -20.14 -15.18
CA GLU A 209 68.64 -21.27 -14.58
C GLU A 209 69.41 -22.09 -15.62
N GLY A 210 69.30 -21.75 -16.90
CA GLY A 210 70.03 -22.41 -17.98
C GLY A 210 69.55 -23.85 -18.30
N GLU A 211 68.42 -24.29 -17.75
CA GLU A 211 67.84 -25.63 -17.96
C GLU A 211 67.13 -25.83 -19.30
N ALA A 212 67.03 -24.80 -20.13
CA ALA A 212 66.23 -24.87 -21.34
C ALA A 212 66.99 -25.38 -22.54
N ALA A 213 66.66 -26.60 -22.96
CA ALA A 213 67.13 -27.18 -24.25
C ALA A 213 66.46 -26.50 -25.48
N ALA A 214 65.50 -25.57 -25.28
CA ALA A 214 64.79 -24.84 -26.31
C ALA A 214 65.47 -23.48 -26.65
N PRO A 215 65.44 -23.01 -27.91
CA PRO A 215 65.95 -21.69 -28.24
C PRO A 215 65.30 -20.60 -27.38
N VAL A 216 66.12 -19.70 -26.81
CA VAL A 216 65.67 -18.58 -25.97
C VAL A 216 64.49 -17.80 -26.58
N ALA A 217 64.49 -17.66 -27.91
CA ALA A 217 63.42 -17.01 -28.68
C ALA A 217 62.07 -17.70 -28.56
N GLU A 218 62.00 -19.01 -28.42
CA GLU A 218 60.75 -19.77 -28.26
C GLU A 218 60.21 -19.65 -26.82
N GLY A 219 61.11 -19.66 -25.82
CA GLY A 219 60.79 -19.39 -24.42
C GLY A 219 60.20 -17.99 -24.25
N LEU A 220 60.80 -16.96 -24.86
CA LEU A 220 60.32 -15.57 -24.84
C LEU A 220 58.98 -15.41 -25.52
N ARG A 221 58.77 -16.03 -26.72
CA ARG A 221 57.45 -16.02 -27.38
C ARG A 221 56.34 -16.55 -26.47
N GLY A 222 56.56 -17.70 -25.87
CA GLY A 222 55.55 -18.28 -24.97
C GLY A 222 55.29 -17.44 -23.72
N ILE A 223 56.26 -16.66 -23.20
CA ILE A 223 56.03 -15.70 -22.11
C ILE A 223 55.21 -14.53 -22.62
N THR A 224 55.50 -13.98 -23.81
CA THR A 224 54.76 -12.88 -24.39
C THR A 224 53.29 -13.25 -24.60
N GLU A 225 52.99 -14.42 -25.17
CA GLU A 225 51.62 -14.93 -25.33
C GLU A 225 50.83 -14.97 -24.02
N GLN A 226 51.50 -15.44 -22.95
CA GLN A 226 50.83 -15.51 -21.64
C GLN A 226 50.59 -14.13 -21.04
N LEU A 227 51.53 -13.21 -21.14
CA LEU A 227 51.37 -11.82 -20.71
C LEU A 227 50.26 -11.10 -21.48
N GLU A 228 50.14 -11.36 -22.81
CA GLU A 228 49.01 -10.83 -23.60
C GLU A 228 47.66 -11.35 -23.11
N VAL A 229 47.57 -12.62 -22.71
CA VAL A 229 46.34 -13.15 -22.08
C VAL A 229 46.03 -12.44 -20.77
N VAL A 230 47.05 -12.26 -19.92
CA VAL A 230 46.89 -11.50 -18.65
C VAL A 230 46.42 -10.08 -18.92
N TYR A 231 47.04 -9.39 -19.90
CA TYR A 231 46.64 -8.02 -20.27
C TYR A 231 45.19 -7.96 -20.74
N ARG A 232 44.76 -8.90 -21.60
CA ARG A 232 43.34 -8.96 -22.05
C ARG A 232 42.38 -9.21 -20.88
N GLN A 233 42.74 -10.08 -19.95
CA GLN A 233 41.91 -10.34 -18.76
C GLN A 233 41.82 -9.13 -17.81
N THR A 234 42.91 -8.36 -17.69
CA THR A 234 42.92 -7.12 -16.91
C THR A 234 41.96 -6.09 -17.51
N GLY A 235 41.99 -5.93 -18.83
CA GLY A 235 41.03 -5.04 -19.53
C GLY A 235 39.56 -5.49 -19.40
N LYS A 236 39.32 -6.82 -19.36
CA LYS A 236 37.99 -7.36 -19.08
C LYS A 236 37.55 -7.03 -17.65
N LEU A 237 38.46 -7.23 -16.68
CA LEU A 237 38.16 -6.95 -15.26
C LEU A 237 37.85 -5.48 -15.03
N ALA A 238 38.62 -4.55 -15.63
CA ALA A 238 38.37 -3.12 -15.52
C ALA A 238 36.95 -2.76 -16.01
N ARG A 239 36.55 -3.25 -17.19
CA ARG A 239 35.19 -3.04 -17.71
C ARG A 239 34.10 -3.59 -16.80
N LEU A 240 34.30 -4.76 -16.21
CA LEU A 240 33.35 -5.34 -15.27
C LEU A 240 33.17 -4.47 -14.01
N VAL A 241 34.27 -3.91 -13.49
CA VAL A 241 34.23 -2.99 -12.33
C VAL A 241 33.48 -1.72 -12.69
N ASP A 242 33.75 -1.13 -13.87
CA ASP A 242 33.06 0.07 -14.33
C ASP A 242 31.55 -0.17 -14.50
N GLU A 243 31.13 -1.29 -15.14
CA GLU A 243 29.73 -1.68 -15.26
C GLU A 243 29.05 -1.85 -13.91
N LEU A 244 29.73 -2.43 -12.90
CA LEU A 244 29.21 -2.59 -11.53
C LEU A 244 29.05 -1.25 -10.82
N LEU A 245 30.00 -0.32 -11.00
CA LEU A 245 29.91 1.02 -10.46
C LEU A 245 28.77 1.81 -11.10
N ASP A 246 28.57 1.68 -12.42
CA ASP A 246 27.45 2.31 -13.12
C ASP A 246 26.10 1.81 -12.60
N VAL A 247 25.92 0.48 -12.44
CA VAL A 247 24.70 -0.09 -11.83
C VAL A 247 24.49 0.45 -10.43
N SER A 248 25.53 0.52 -9.61
CA SER A 248 25.43 1.09 -8.24
C SER A 248 25.02 2.55 -8.26
N ARG A 249 25.57 3.38 -9.17
CA ARG A 249 25.20 4.79 -9.34
C ARG A 249 23.77 4.95 -9.84
N ILE A 250 23.33 4.09 -10.76
CA ILE A 250 21.96 4.04 -11.26
C ILE A 250 20.96 3.75 -10.12
N GLN A 251 21.23 2.69 -9.35
CA GLN A 251 20.33 2.26 -8.26
C GLN A 251 20.23 3.27 -7.11
N THR A 252 21.35 3.98 -6.83
CA THR A 252 21.38 5.01 -5.77
C THR A 252 20.91 6.38 -6.25
N GLY A 253 20.55 6.53 -7.53
CA GLY A 253 20.15 7.82 -8.12
C GLY A 253 21.30 8.83 -8.26
N ARG A 254 22.56 8.41 -8.09
CA ARG A 254 23.75 9.27 -8.09
C ARG A 254 24.46 9.36 -9.42
N MET A 255 23.86 8.90 -10.51
CA MET A 255 24.41 9.05 -11.85
C MET A 255 24.24 10.51 -12.29
N GLU A 256 25.33 11.22 -12.44
CA GLU A 256 25.37 12.63 -12.87
C GLU A 256 25.51 12.72 -14.37
N PHE A 257 24.83 13.68 -15.01
CA PHE A 257 24.85 13.91 -16.44
C PHE A 257 25.36 15.33 -16.75
N ARG A 258 26.25 15.43 -17.74
CA ARG A 258 26.77 16.70 -18.25
C ARG A 258 26.18 16.97 -19.64
N TYR A 259 25.05 17.67 -19.65
CA TYR A 259 24.35 17.96 -20.88
C TYR A 259 25.05 19.01 -21.74
N SER A 260 25.21 18.71 -23.03
CA SER A 260 25.76 19.60 -24.07
C SER A 260 25.06 19.35 -25.38
N ASP A 261 25.28 20.21 -26.40
CA ASP A 261 24.85 19.93 -27.73
C ASP A 261 25.70 18.79 -28.34
N VAL A 262 25.04 17.69 -28.75
CA VAL A 262 25.68 16.50 -29.30
C VAL A 262 25.08 16.19 -30.67
N ASP A 263 25.92 16.16 -31.70
CA ASP A 263 25.53 15.63 -33.01
C ASP A 263 25.68 14.10 -33.00
N LEU A 264 24.53 13.40 -32.99
CA LEU A 264 24.49 11.94 -32.95
C LEU A 264 25.06 11.31 -34.25
N SER A 265 25.09 12.02 -35.37
CA SER A 265 25.69 11.51 -36.60
C SER A 265 27.23 11.53 -36.56
N GLU A 266 27.80 12.57 -35.95
CA GLU A 266 29.23 12.66 -35.69
C GLU A 266 29.67 11.58 -34.70
N LEU A 267 28.95 11.46 -33.56
CA LEU A 267 29.19 10.44 -32.56
C LEU A 267 29.12 9.02 -33.14
N ALA A 268 28.08 8.72 -33.94
CA ALA A 268 27.95 7.43 -34.62
C ALA A 268 29.12 7.14 -35.59
N THR A 269 29.61 8.16 -36.31
CA THR A 269 30.72 8.03 -37.23
C THR A 269 32.04 7.73 -36.50
N GLU A 270 32.31 8.42 -35.40
CA GLU A 270 33.49 8.19 -34.56
C GLU A 270 33.48 6.79 -33.93
N VAL A 271 32.35 6.37 -33.37
CA VAL A 271 32.20 5.03 -32.81
C VAL A 271 32.35 3.95 -33.85
N ALA A 272 31.73 4.11 -35.05
CA ALA A 272 31.86 3.17 -36.14
C ALA A 272 33.32 3.01 -36.61
N ALA A 273 34.04 4.12 -36.78
CA ALA A 273 35.45 4.11 -37.20
C ALA A 273 36.32 3.37 -36.14
N ARG A 274 36.14 3.65 -34.89
CA ARG A 274 36.86 2.99 -33.80
C ARG A 274 36.52 1.51 -33.68
N MET A 275 35.26 1.14 -33.77
CA MET A 275 34.80 -0.25 -33.67
C MET A 275 35.21 -1.07 -34.90
N GLN A 276 35.32 -0.47 -36.11
CA GLN A 276 35.83 -1.14 -37.30
C GLN A 276 37.25 -1.69 -37.10
N LEU A 277 38.08 -1.03 -36.28
CA LEU A 277 39.44 -1.51 -35.98
C LEU A 277 39.43 -2.78 -35.11
N THR A 278 38.33 -3.13 -34.46
CA THR A 278 38.22 -4.28 -33.58
C THR A 278 37.72 -5.54 -34.28
N THR A 279 37.29 -5.44 -35.53
CA THR A 279 36.74 -6.55 -36.31
C THR A 279 37.22 -6.51 -37.76
N THR A 280 37.53 -7.69 -38.29
CA THR A 280 37.86 -7.88 -39.70
C THR A 280 36.78 -8.63 -40.50
N THR A 281 35.79 -9.16 -39.81
CA THR A 281 34.71 -9.97 -40.38
C THR A 281 33.41 -9.19 -40.55
N HIS A 282 33.32 -7.96 -40.00
CA HIS A 282 32.17 -7.09 -40.12
C HIS A 282 32.53 -5.81 -40.85
N GLU A 283 31.59 -5.31 -41.64
CA GLU A 283 31.63 -3.98 -42.25
C GLU A 283 30.64 -3.06 -41.50
N ILE A 284 31.19 -2.05 -40.80
CA ILE A 284 30.39 -1.12 -40.03
C ILE A 284 30.17 0.15 -40.84
N SER A 285 28.91 0.43 -41.19
CA SER A 285 28.52 1.60 -41.97
C SER A 285 27.57 2.51 -41.22
N VAL A 286 27.64 3.82 -41.48
CA VAL A 286 26.75 4.82 -40.89
C VAL A 286 25.90 5.44 -42.00
N ARG A 287 24.56 5.38 -41.81
CA ARG A 287 23.59 6.12 -42.62
C ARG A 287 23.07 7.28 -41.77
N ARG A 288 23.07 8.47 -42.31
CA ARG A 288 22.70 9.67 -41.59
C ARG A 288 21.91 10.63 -42.44
N ASP A 289 20.91 11.25 -41.87
CA ASP A 289 20.21 12.42 -42.36
C ASP A 289 20.81 13.70 -41.75
N SER A 290 20.38 14.88 -42.25
CA SER A 290 20.76 16.17 -41.68
C SER A 290 19.98 16.49 -40.40
N GLN A 291 20.58 17.27 -39.50
CA GLN A 291 19.95 17.80 -38.25
C GLN A 291 19.72 16.75 -37.15
N ASN A 292 20.78 16.09 -36.72
CA ASN A 292 20.72 15.09 -35.64
C ASN A 292 21.30 15.57 -34.31
N VAL A 293 21.22 16.89 -34.01
CA VAL A 293 21.70 17.48 -32.76
C VAL A 293 20.65 17.33 -31.67
N VAL A 294 21.09 16.87 -30.50
CA VAL A 294 20.30 16.70 -29.25
C VAL A 294 21.07 17.34 -28.10
N ILE A 295 20.35 17.73 -27.04
CA ILE A 295 20.96 18.11 -25.75
C ILE A 295 21.11 16.86 -24.90
N ALA A 296 22.36 16.38 -24.74
CA ALA A 296 22.63 15.10 -24.12
C ALA A 296 24.01 15.07 -23.43
N ASP A 297 24.25 14.04 -22.64
CA ASP A 297 25.60 13.71 -22.16
C ASP A 297 26.30 12.83 -23.24
N ARG A 298 27.34 13.41 -23.83
CA ARG A 298 28.08 12.75 -24.93
C ARG A 298 28.73 11.42 -24.49
N ASP A 299 29.36 11.41 -23.33
CA ASP A 299 30.11 10.24 -22.82
C ASP A 299 29.17 9.05 -22.58
N HIS A 300 28.01 9.33 -21.97
CA HIS A 300 26.99 8.30 -21.73
C HIS A 300 26.31 7.82 -23.02
N LEU A 301 26.06 8.70 -23.99
CA LEU A 301 25.53 8.24 -25.29
C LEU A 301 26.57 7.46 -26.12
N GLU A 302 27.85 7.82 -26.00
CA GLU A 302 28.95 7.03 -26.57
C GLU A 302 29.00 5.62 -25.95
N GLN A 303 28.81 5.52 -24.62
CA GLN A 303 28.73 4.24 -23.92
C GLN A 303 27.56 3.39 -24.43
N VAL A 304 26.38 4.00 -24.60
CA VAL A 304 25.22 3.31 -25.20
C VAL A 304 25.57 2.77 -26.59
N LEU A 305 26.08 3.61 -27.47
CA LEU A 305 26.37 3.21 -28.85
C LEU A 305 27.47 2.14 -28.91
N ASN A 306 28.53 2.28 -28.13
CA ASN A 306 29.59 1.26 -28.02
C ASN A 306 29.01 -0.11 -27.58
N ASN A 307 28.09 -0.12 -26.63
CA ASN A 307 27.45 -1.33 -26.17
C ASN A 307 26.58 -1.98 -27.24
N LEU A 308 25.77 -1.18 -27.99
CA LEU A 308 24.92 -1.68 -29.08
C LEU A 308 25.75 -2.28 -30.21
N VAL A 309 26.85 -1.59 -30.65
CA VAL A 309 27.71 -2.08 -31.70
C VAL A 309 28.52 -3.31 -31.26
N THR A 310 29.03 -3.33 -30.04
CA THR A 310 29.71 -4.51 -29.49
C THR A 310 28.79 -5.74 -29.44
N ASN A 311 27.51 -5.55 -29.07
CA ASN A 311 26.53 -6.61 -29.12
C ASN A 311 26.26 -7.07 -30.57
N ALA A 312 26.14 -6.16 -31.53
CA ALA A 312 25.98 -6.49 -32.95
C ALA A 312 27.14 -7.36 -33.48
N ILE A 313 28.39 -7.00 -33.16
CA ILE A 313 29.58 -7.81 -33.50
C ILE A 313 29.55 -9.18 -32.84
N LYS A 314 29.26 -9.22 -31.53
CA LYS A 314 29.27 -10.43 -30.75
C LYS A 314 28.20 -11.44 -31.18
N TYR A 315 27.00 -10.97 -31.53
CA TYR A 315 25.88 -11.83 -31.88
C TYR A 315 25.78 -12.10 -33.41
N SER A 316 26.74 -11.61 -34.21
CA SER A 316 26.91 -11.93 -35.64
C SER A 316 28.21 -12.72 -35.90
N PRO A 317 28.38 -13.94 -35.35
CA PRO A 317 29.65 -14.66 -35.40
C PRO A 317 30.11 -15.06 -36.81
N THR A 318 29.20 -15.06 -37.78
CA THR A 318 29.52 -15.33 -39.19
C THR A 318 30.01 -14.10 -39.96
N GLY A 319 30.12 -12.95 -39.25
CA GLY A 319 30.39 -11.67 -39.88
C GLY A 319 29.17 -11.08 -40.58
N GLY A 320 29.40 -10.08 -41.39
CA GLY A 320 28.37 -9.40 -42.19
C GLY A 320 28.26 -7.90 -41.89
N PRO A 321 27.39 -7.17 -42.60
CA PRO A 321 27.23 -5.75 -42.40
C PRO A 321 26.55 -5.41 -41.08
N ILE A 322 27.06 -4.40 -40.39
CA ILE A 322 26.44 -3.72 -39.27
C ILE A 322 26.13 -2.29 -39.70
N THR A 323 24.86 -1.91 -39.66
CA THR A 323 24.43 -0.56 -40.08
C THR A 323 23.99 0.24 -38.90
N ILE A 324 24.56 1.42 -38.71
CA ILE A 324 24.11 2.44 -37.76
C ILE A 324 23.31 3.48 -38.54
N ASP A 325 22.02 3.59 -38.30
CA ASP A 325 21.13 4.55 -38.94
C ASP A 325 20.77 5.66 -37.94
N VAL A 326 21.01 6.92 -38.33
CA VAL A 326 20.70 8.11 -37.50
C VAL A 326 19.78 9.04 -38.29
N ARG A 327 18.56 9.19 -37.77
CA ARG A 327 17.51 9.98 -38.44
C ARG A 327 16.61 10.71 -37.48
N PRO A 328 15.98 11.82 -37.85
CA PRO A 328 14.93 12.45 -37.06
C PRO A 328 13.75 11.52 -36.81
N ASP A 329 13.17 11.55 -35.59
CA ASP A 329 11.98 10.80 -35.22
C ASP A 329 11.07 11.68 -34.33
N GLY A 330 10.08 12.32 -34.94
CA GLY A 330 9.20 13.27 -34.26
C GLY A 330 9.97 14.42 -33.63
N SER A 331 9.85 14.59 -32.31
CA SER A 331 10.58 15.62 -31.55
C SER A 331 11.98 15.19 -31.11
N GLY A 332 12.45 14.02 -31.52
CA GLY A 332 13.75 13.46 -31.15
C GLY A 332 14.60 13.07 -32.33
N VAL A 333 15.65 12.31 -32.04
CA VAL A 333 16.53 11.66 -33.02
C VAL A 333 16.59 10.17 -32.69
N ARG A 334 16.34 9.34 -33.71
CA ARG A 334 16.46 7.90 -33.63
C ARG A 334 17.84 7.44 -34.05
N LEU A 335 18.43 6.57 -33.26
CA LEU A 335 19.64 5.84 -33.57
C LEU A 335 19.29 4.34 -33.56
N SER A 336 19.52 3.65 -34.69
CA SER A 336 19.24 2.22 -34.84
C SER A 336 20.52 1.48 -35.24
N VAL A 337 20.83 0.39 -34.56
CA VAL A 337 21.93 -0.51 -34.89
C VAL A 337 21.33 -1.82 -35.40
N THR A 338 21.62 -2.14 -36.66
CA THR A 338 21.12 -3.34 -37.33
C THR A 338 22.26 -4.32 -37.56
N ASP A 339 22.08 -5.57 -37.16
CA ASP A 339 22.98 -6.68 -37.40
C ASP A 339 22.31 -7.79 -38.24
N GLN A 340 23.11 -8.70 -38.80
CA GLN A 340 22.67 -9.91 -39.50
C GLN A 340 22.96 -11.19 -38.70
N GLY A 341 22.97 -11.08 -37.38
CA GLY A 341 23.29 -12.17 -36.47
C GLY A 341 22.17 -13.18 -36.25
N ILE A 342 22.22 -13.82 -35.12
CA ILE A 342 21.29 -14.88 -34.74
C ILE A 342 19.87 -14.40 -34.39
N GLY A 343 19.63 -13.08 -34.38
CA GLY A 343 18.34 -12.44 -34.08
C GLY A 343 17.98 -12.54 -32.57
N ILE A 344 16.84 -11.99 -32.16
CA ILE A 344 16.31 -12.02 -30.79
C ILE A 344 14.92 -12.67 -30.85
N PRO A 345 14.65 -13.72 -30.04
CA PRO A 345 13.31 -14.30 -29.97
C PRO A 345 12.28 -13.28 -29.50
N GLU A 346 11.08 -13.31 -30.06
CA GLU A 346 10.03 -12.32 -29.76
C GLU A 346 9.70 -12.24 -28.28
N LYS A 347 9.68 -13.38 -27.59
CA LYS A 347 9.46 -13.49 -26.13
C LYS A 347 10.57 -12.84 -25.27
N GLU A 348 11.73 -12.51 -25.88
CA GLU A 348 12.91 -11.98 -25.19
C GLU A 348 13.14 -10.47 -25.47
N LEU A 349 12.40 -9.87 -26.43
CA LEU A 349 12.61 -8.48 -26.89
C LEU A 349 12.57 -7.44 -25.75
N GLU A 350 11.71 -7.62 -24.75
CA GLU A 350 11.66 -6.76 -23.58
C GLU A 350 12.64 -7.21 -22.49
N ALA A 351 12.80 -8.52 -22.31
CA ALA A 351 13.59 -9.10 -21.23
C ALA A 351 15.10 -8.82 -21.38
N ILE A 352 15.61 -8.64 -22.59
CA ILE A 352 17.04 -8.37 -22.83
C ILE A 352 17.56 -7.08 -22.20
N PHE A 353 16.66 -6.14 -21.82
CA PHE A 353 17.00 -4.92 -21.10
C PHE A 353 16.92 -5.07 -19.59
N GLY A 354 16.60 -6.27 -19.10
CA GLY A 354 16.57 -6.59 -17.67
C GLY A 354 17.96 -6.69 -17.06
N LEU A 355 18.07 -6.40 -15.78
CA LEU A 355 19.32 -6.52 -15.03
C LEU A 355 19.76 -8.00 -15.01
N PHE A 356 21.02 -8.28 -15.40
CA PHE A 356 21.61 -9.63 -15.50
C PHE A 356 20.92 -10.59 -16.48
N TYR A 357 20.08 -10.07 -17.37
CA TYR A 357 19.42 -10.93 -18.31
C TYR A 357 20.42 -11.56 -19.30
N ARG A 358 20.33 -12.87 -19.44
CA ARG A 358 21.08 -13.68 -20.41
C ARG A 358 20.11 -14.68 -21.03
N SER A 359 20.09 -14.75 -22.36
CA SER A 359 19.22 -15.72 -23.04
C SER A 359 19.60 -17.15 -22.65
N PRO A 360 18.66 -17.98 -22.15
CA PRO A 360 18.94 -19.35 -21.72
C PRO A 360 19.54 -20.21 -22.84
N ASP A 361 19.07 -20.03 -24.05
CA ASP A 361 19.51 -20.82 -25.25
C ASP A 361 20.93 -20.43 -25.69
N ARG A 362 21.51 -19.34 -25.15
CA ARG A 362 22.78 -18.75 -25.59
C ARG A 362 23.82 -18.67 -24.48
N ALA A 363 23.45 -19.07 -23.26
CA ALA A 363 24.30 -18.96 -22.06
C ALA A 363 25.71 -19.54 -22.24
N ALA A 364 25.85 -20.60 -23.03
CA ALA A 364 27.15 -21.22 -23.31
C ALA A 364 28.07 -20.34 -24.20
N ARG A 365 27.51 -19.50 -25.09
CA ARG A 365 28.27 -18.54 -25.92
C ARG A 365 28.49 -17.21 -25.22
N ASP A 366 27.63 -16.88 -24.27
CA ASP A 366 27.63 -15.62 -23.50
C ASP A 366 28.51 -15.67 -22.24
N ALA A 367 29.30 -16.70 -22.04
CA ALA A 367 30.15 -16.87 -20.85
C ALA A 367 31.05 -15.65 -20.50
N ALA A 368 31.12 -14.65 -21.38
CA ALA A 368 32.01 -13.52 -21.24
C ALA A 368 31.35 -12.18 -20.83
N SER A 369 30.02 -12.11 -20.59
CA SER A 369 29.36 -10.84 -20.21
C SER A 369 28.33 -11.02 -19.10
N MET A 370 28.24 -10.04 -18.19
CA MET A 370 27.31 -10.06 -17.05
C MET A 370 25.84 -9.77 -17.41
N GLY A 371 25.53 -9.39 -18.67
CA GLY A 371 24.19 -8.95 -19.02
C GLY A 371 23.81 -7.57 -18.47
N LEU A 372 24.80 -6.72 -18.18
CA LEU A 372 24.59 -5.37 -17.66
C LEU A 372 24.50 -4.30 -18.74
N GLY A 373 25.16 -4.49 -19.87
CA GLY A 373 25.31 -3.44 -20.89
C GLY A 373 23.95 -2.89 -21.40
N LEU A 374 23.00 -3.75 -21.79
CA LEU A 374 21.69 -3.30 -22.26
C LEU A 374 20.86 -2.66 -21.15
N TYR A 375 20.96 -3.15 -19.92
CA TYR A 375 20.33 -2.52 -18.74
C TYR A 375 20.88 -1.10 -18.53
N ILE A 376 22.21 -0.94 -18.50
CA ILE A 376 22.85 0.39 -18.36
C ILE A 376 22.45 1.29 -19.52
N SER A 377 22.43 0.79 -20.75
CA SER A 377 21.98 1.53 -21.92
C SER A 377 20.55 2.03 -21.79
N LYS A 378 19.64 1.18 -21.30
CA LYS A 378 18.25 1.54 -21.03
C LYS A 378 18.15 2.66 -20.00
N GLU A 379 18.85 2.54 -18.88
CA GLU A 379 18.83 3.53 -17.81
C GLU A 379 19.39 4.89 -18.27
N ILE A 380 20.49 4.88 -19.04
CA ILE A 380 21.04 6.11 -19.64
C ILE A 380 20.00 6.76 -20.55
N VAL A 381 19.40 6.00 -21.46
CA VAL A 381 18.41 6.51 -22.43
C VAL A 381 17.17 7.05 -21.72
N VAL A 382 16.62 6.33 -20.74
CA VAL A 382 15.44 6.75 -19.97
C VAL A 382 15.73 8.06 -19.23
N ARG A 383 16.91 8.21 -18.63
CA ARG A 383 17.30 9.45 -17.92
C ARG A 383 17.52 10.64 -18.86
N HIS A 384 17.79 10.40 -20.14
CA HIS A 384 17.75 11.43 -21.19
C HIS A 384 16.32 11.75 -21.67
N GLY A 385 15.28 11.13 -21.08
CA GLY A 385 13.88 11.25 -21.52
C GLY A 385 13.58 10.50 -22.80
N GLY A 386 14.46 9.59 -23.20
CA GLY A 386 14.38 8.79 -24.42
C GLY A 386 13.72 7.42 -24.19
N ARG A 387 13.75 6.60 -25.25
CA ARG A 387 13.31 5.20 -25.22
C ARG A 387 14.27 4.30 -25.98
N ILE A 388 14.41 3.05 -25.52
CA ILE A 388 15.19 1.99 -26.17
C ILE A 388 14.32 0.75 -26.33
N TRP A 389 14.41 0.08 -27.48
CA TRP A 389 13.73 -1.18 -27.72
C TRP A 389 14.46 -2.01 -28.75
N ALA A 390 14.11 -3.29 -28.83
CA ALA A 390 14.62 -4.20 -29.83
C ALA A 390 13.51 -4.63 -30.79
N GLU A 391 13.89 -4.89 -32.04
CA GLU A 391 13.03 -5.49 -33.05
C GLU A 391 13.74 -6.74 -33.60
N SER A 392 12.97 -7.78 -33.87
CA SER A 392 13.51 -8.96 -34.56
C SER A 392 13.62 -8.67 -36.04
N GLY A 393 14.78 -8.94 -36.65
CA GLY A 393 15.00 -8.86 -38.11
C GLY A 393 14.33 -9.99 -38.91
N GLY A 394 13.31 -10.65 -38.36
CA GLY A 394 12.68 -11.82 -38.92
C GLY A 394 13.49 -13.09 -38.68
N THR A 395 13.82 -13.85 -39.72
CA THR A 395 14.57 -15.11 -39.60
C THR A 395 16.08 -14.91 -39.37
N LYS A 396 16.63 -13.72 -39.55
CA LYS A 396 18.05 -13.39 -39.31
C LYS A 396 18.23 -11.94 -38.88
N GLY A 397 19.08 -11.74 -37.86
CA GLY A 397 19.50 -10.44 -37.38
C GLY A 397 18.57 -9.79 -36.38
N SER A 398 19.00 -8.65 -35.84
CA SER A 398 18.24 -7.82 -34.90
C SER A 398 18.43 -6.33 -35.16
N VAL A 399 17.49 -5.52 -34.71
CA VAL A 399 17.57 -4.07 -34.73
C VAL A 399 17.41 -3.55 -33.30
N LEU A 400 18.42 -2.86 -32.79
CA LEU A 400 18.34 -2.16 -31.51
C LEU A 400 18.11 -0.68 -31.77
N ASN A 401 17.03 -0.14 -31.27
CA ASN A 401 16.58 1.23 -31.51
C ASN A 401 16.68 2.06 -30.23
N VAL A 402 17.19 3.29 -30.38
CA VAL A 402 17.24 4.32 -29.31
C VAL A 402 16.66 5.61 -29.91
N VAL A 403 15.79 6.27 -29.15
CA VAL A 403 15.31 7.62 -29.45
C VAL A 403 15.68 8.55 -28.33
N ILE A 404 16.37 9.64 -28.65
CA ILE A 404 16.71 10.71 -27.68
C ILE A 404 15.93 11.96 -28.11
N PRO A 405 15.17 12.59 -27.18
CA PRO A 405 14.49 13.86 -27.45
C PRO A 405 15.51 14.96 -27.69
N ARG A 406 15.17 15.95 -28.56
CA ARG A 406 16.08 17.07 -28.84
C ARG A 406 16.36 17.92 -27.63
N MET A 407 15.39 17.97 -26.67
CA MET A 407 15.55 18.59 -25.35
C MET A 407 15.13 17.59 -24.28
N PRO A 408 15.93 17.35 -23.23
CA PRO A 408 15.53 16.52 -22.11
C PRO A 408 14.32 17.13 -21.39
N ILE A 409 13.41 16.29 -20.87
CA ILE A 409 12.26 16.75 -20.09
C ILE A 409 12.78 17.41 -18.80
N GLY A 410 12.56 18.75 -18.65
CA GLY A 410 12.97 19.52 -17.47
C GLY A 410 14.31 20.25 -17.54
N ALA A 411 15.05 20.16 -18.64
CA ALA A 411 16.26 20.97 -18.83
C ALA A 411 15.90 22.38 -19.34
N THR A 412 16.20 23.39 -18.58
CA THR A 412 16.39 24.75 -19.11
C THR A 412 17.69 24.78 -19.90
N LYS A 413 17.65 25.37 -21.09
CA LYS A 413 18.84 25.56 -21.94
C LYS A 413 19.96 26.17 -21.10
N PRO A 414 21.18 25.59 -21.03
CA PRO A 414 22.28 26.25 -20.36
C PRO A 414 22.48 27.63 -21.03
N ASP A 415 22.58 28.68 -20.22
CA ASP A 415 22.89 30.03 -20.68
C ASP A 415 24.19 29.97 -21.46
N VAL A 416 24.10 30.13 -22.77
CA VAL A 416 25.28 30.34 -23.63
C VAL A 416 25.82 31.72 -23.26
N ALA A 417 26.86 31.75 -22.41
CA ALA A 417 27.61 32.95 -22.15
C ALA A 417 28.15 33.46 -23.50
N LEU A 418 27.53 34.51 -24.02
CA LEU A 418 28.07 35.25 -25.16
C LEU A 418 29.50 35.71 -24.86
N PRO A 419 30.47 35.47 -25.75
CA PRO A 419 31.82 35.96 -25.51
C PRO A 419 31.77 37.50 -25.41
N SER A 420 32.25 38.03 -24.27
CA SER A 420 32.36 39.45 -24.05
C SER A 420 33.17 40.10 -25.18
N ALA A 421 32.51 40.92 -25.97
CA ALA A 421 33.14 41.75 -26.94
C ALA A 421 34.15 42.66 -26.25
N THR A 422 35.42 42.41 -26.43
CA THR A 422 36.53 43.25 -26.02
C THR A 422 36.40 44.57 -26.75
N ARG A 423 35.98 45.62 -26.08
CA ARG A 423 36.12 47.01 -26.56
C ARG A 423 37.59 47.41 -26.43
N ARG A 424 38.14 47.81 -27.53
CA ARG A 424 39.36 48.67 -27.59
C ARG A 424 39.02 50.05 -27.13
#